data_7868be1ddad77e02be5de1cee219306c
#
_entry.id   7868be1ddad77e02be5de1cee219306c
#
_cell.length_a   1.000
_cell.length_b   1.000
_cell.length_c   1.000
_cell.angle_alpha   90.00
_cell.angle_beta   90.00
_cell.angle_gamma   90.00
#
_symmetry.space_group_name_H-M   'P 1'
#
loop_
_entity.id
_entity.type
_entity.pdbx_description
1 polymer ?
#
loop_
_entity_poly.entity_id
_entity_poly.type
_entity_poly.pdbx_seq_one_letter_code
_entity_poly.pdbx_strand_id
1 'polypeptide(L)'
;TYIASHDYFGKKLSDTYIYRSGDRGNSWTPIAKLESLTWATLFNRGKELYLIGISPKVTMGYGDFVVRRSLDFGRSWTEPKDEKSGLIRCGFYHCAPVPVVRHKGKYWRAMENMGQEWGWGPFSALMTSISCEADLLDAGQWNFSNEIRYDSSWKEGATAWLEGNAVVTREGEVKDILRVAYGPDDVAAMTSVSEDGKIMTFNPEKDFIKLPGAGKKFTIRYDKKSKKYWTLSNFILEKDRHNMDGGAIRNTQVLMCSDNLTEWCIKDTVLTCDQPELYGFQYVDWQFDGKDIVFVSRTAWRDKTGNPPRQHDANYMTFHRIRNFRAF
;
A
#
# COMPACT_ATOMS: atom_id res chain seq x y z
N THR A 1 8.95 17.22 -1.54
CA THR A 1 8.22 15.95 -1.77
C THR A 1 9.21 14.85 -2.11
N TYR A 2 8.94 13.63 -1.67
CA TYR A 2 9.79 12.45 -1.90
C TYR A 2 8.94 11.30 -2.42
N ILE A 3 9.56 10.46 -3.25
CA ILE A 3 9.00 9.19 -3.74
C ILE A 3 10.04 8.10 -3.49
N ALA A 4 9.61 6.96 -2.98
CA ALA A 4 10.38 5.72 -2.97
C ALA A 4 9.80 4.78 -4.04
N SER A 5 10.64 4.29 -4.93
CA SER A 5 10.26 3.37 -6.00
C SER A 5 11.23 2.21 -6.06
N HIS A 6 10.74 0.98 -6.03
CA HIS A 6 11.59 -0.17 -6.23
C HIS A 6 11.51 -0.72 -7.66
N ASP A 7 12.62 -1.29 -8.13
CA ASP A 7 12.67 -2.01 -9.39
C ASP A 7 12.09 -3.41 -9.21
N TYR A 8 10.99 -3.71 -9.90
CA TYR A 8 10.28 -4.99 -9.78
C TYR A 8 10.78 -6.06 -10.77
N PHE A 9 11.42 -5.65 -11.87
CA PHE A 9 11.78 -6.54 -12.98
C PHE A 9 13.27 -6.86 -13.07
N GLY A 10 14.06 -6.44 -12.10
CA GLY A 10 15.47 -6.81 -12.03
C GLY A 10 15.64 -8.33 -11.88
N LYS A 11 16.66 -8.87 -12.53
CA LYS A 11 17.05 -10.29 -12.38
C LYS A 11 17.70 -10.59 -11.02
N LYS A 12 17.82 -9.59 -10.14
CA LYS A 12 18.38 -9.65 -8.78
C LYS A 12 17.34 -9.19 -7.77
N LEU A 13 17.65 -9.32 -6.50
CA LEU A 13 16.89 -8.73 -5.41
C LEU A 13 16.70 -7.23 -5.67
N SER A 14 15.47 -6.75 -5.54
CA SER A 14 15.08 -5.41 -5.99
C SER A 14 15.72 -4.31 -5.17
N ASP A 15 16.08 -3.22 -5.85
CA ASP A 15 16.60 -2.01 -5.24
C ASP A 15 15.50 -0.94 -5.16
N THR A 16 15.54 -0.10 -4.13
CA THR A 16 14.63 1.05 -3.99
C THR A 16 15.39 2.34 -4.29
N TYR A 17 14.82 3.13 -5.18
CA TYR A 17 15.32 4.47 -5.54
C TYR A 17 14.53 5.54 -4.82
N ILE A 18 15.22 6.55 -4.29
CA ILE A 18 14.61 7.71 -3.65
C ILE A 18 14.72 8.91 -4.58
N TYR A 19 13.58 9.50 -4.89
CA TYR A 19 13.48 10.70 -5.70
C TYR A 19 13.00 11.88 -4.85
N ARG A 20 13.51 13.06 -5.14
CA ARG A 20 13.11 14.32 -4.50
C ARG A 20 12.63 15.31 -5.54
N SER A 21 11.52 15.99 -5.22
CA SER A 21 11.03 17.16 -5.93
C SER A 21 11.09 18.38 -5.02
N GLY A 22 11.65 19.48 -5.53
CA GLY A 22 11.66 20.80 -4.90
C GLY A 22 10.54 21.74 -5.39
N ASP A 23 9.82 21.35 -6.46
CA ASP A 23 8.88 22.17 -7.23
C ASP A 23 7.47 21.56 -7.30
N ARG A 24 7.05 20.89 -6.22
CA ARG A 24 5.73 20.27 -6.05
C ARG A 24 5.41 19.16 -7.09
N GLY A 25 6.43 18.46 -7.56
CA GLY A 25 6.28 17.32 -8.45
C GLY A 25 6.38 17.63 -9.95
N ASN A 26 6.77 18.87 -10.32
CA ASN A 26 7.00 19.21 -11.73
C ASN A 26 8.32 18.59 -12.25
N SER A 27 9.32 18.46 -11.37
CA SER A 27 10.56 17.74 -11.68
C SER A 27 11.01 16.85 -10.51
N TRP A 28 11.76 15.80 -10.84
CA TRP A 28 12.21 14.80 -9.89
C TRP A 28 13.70 14.49 -10.09
N THR A 29 14.44 14.46 -9.00
CA THR A 29 15.87 14.13 -8.98
C THR A 29 16.10 12.87 -8.16
N PRO A 30 16.76 11.83 -8.69
CA PRO A 30 17.18 10.68 -7.88
C PRO A 30 18.25 11.15 -6.90
N ILE A 31 18.12 10.82 -5.62
CA ILE A 31 19.02 11.25 -4.55
C ILE A 31 19.66 10.11 -3.78
N ALA A 32 19.09 8.92 -3.81
CA ALA A 32 19.66 7.72 -3.21
C ALA A 32 19.20 6.45 -3.93
N LYS A 33 20.02 5.41 -3.84
CA LYS A 33 19.72 4.04 -4.20
C LYS A 33 19.96 3.17 -2.97
N LEU A 34 18.98 2.35 -2.64
CA LEU A 34 19.00 1.44 -1.48
C LEU A 34 18.92 0.01 -2.00
N GLU A 35 19.99 -0.73 -1.80
CA GLU A 35 20.06 -2.13 -2.24
C GLU A 35 19.20 -3.02 -1.35
N SER A 36 18.64 -4.06 -1.95
CA SER A 36 17.85 -5.10 -1.26
C SER A 36 16.75 -4.53 -0.37
N LEU A 37 15.92 -3.65 -0.94
CA LEU A 37 14.73 -3.11 -0.27
C LEU A 37 13.55 -3.10 -1.25
N THR A 38 12.46 -3.75 -0.86
CA THR A 38 11.22 -3.84 -1.67
C THR A 38 10.03 -3.30 -0.90
N TRP A 39 8.98 -2.86 -1.63
CA TRP A 39 7.67 -2.46 -1.15
C TRP A 39 7.69 -1.44 0.00
N ALA A 40 8.70 -0.57 0.00
CA ALA A 40 8.89 0.36 1.10
C ALA A 40 7.86 1.50 1.10
N THR A 41 7.33 1.80 2.29
CA THR A 41 6.55 3.00 2.56
C THR A 41 7.45 4.07 3.16
N LEU A 42 7.46 5.24 2.53
CA LEU A 42 8.19 6.42 2.99
C LEU A 42 7.29 7.28 3.88
N PHE A 43 7.77 7.63 5.07
CA PHE A 43 7.10 8.56 5.97
C PHE A 43 8.10 9.40 6.76
N ASN A 44 7.64 10.41 7.49
CA ASN A 44 8.50 11.26 8.29
C ASN A 44 8.09 11.33 9.77
N ARG A 45 9.08 11.52 10.63
CA ARG A 45 8.93 11.92 12.03
C ARG A 45 9.73 13.21 12.25
N GLY A 46 9.04 14.34 12.30
CA GLY A 46 9.70 15.64 12.31
C GLY A 46 10.54 15.85 11.04
N LYS A 47 11.86 16.01 11.21
CA LYS A 47 12.81 16.19 10.10
C LYS A 47 13.44 14.89 9.61
N GLU A 48 13.25 13.81 10.35
CA GLU A 48 13.76 12.48 9.98
C GLU A 48 12.85 11.83 8.93
N LEU A 49 13.44 11.12 7.98
CA LEU A 49 12.71 10.27 7.03
C LEU A 49 12.91 8.80 7.41
N TYR A 50 11.86 8.03 7.23
CA TYR A 50 11.85 6.59 7.48
C TYR A 50 11.28 5.83 6.29
N LEU A 51 11.83 4.64 6.06
CA LEU A 51 11.29 3.64 5.15
C LEU A 51 10.97 2.39 5.95
N ILE A 52 9.73 1.94 5.87
CA ILE A 52 9.29 0.63 6.32
C ILE A 52 9.13 -0.25 5.09
N GLY A 53 9.82 -1.37 5.02
CA GLY A 53 9.80 -2.24 3.86
C GLY A 53 10.30 -3.64 4.16
N ILE A 54 10.64 -4.36 3.10
CA ILE A 54 11.11 -5.73 3.15
C ILE A 54 12.54 -5.81 2.60
N SER A 55 13.44 -6.46 3.35
CA SER A 55 14.73 -6.91 2.84
C SER A 55 14.55 -8.28 2.22
N PRO A 56 14.51 -8.38 0.86
CA PRO A 56 14.10 -9.61 0.19
C PRO A 56 15.14 -10.72 0.37
N LYS A 57 14.66 -11.92 0.68
CA LYS A 57 15.46 -13.17 0.75
C LYS A 57 15.26 -14.04 -0.47
N VAL A 58 14.22 -13.78 -1.24
CA VAL A 58 13.81 -14.59 -2.39
C VAL A 58 13.46 -13.70 -3.58
N THR A 59 13.56 -14.26 -4.78
CA THR A 59 13.33 -13.55 -6.05
C THR A 59 11.98 -12.86 -6.15
N MET A 60 10.95 -13.37 -5.47
CA MET A 60 9.60 -12.77 -5.42
C MET A 60 9.50 -11.56 -4.48
N GLY A 61 10.57 -11.18 -3.79
CA GLY A 61 10.62 -9.99 -2.95
C GLY A 61 10.26 -10.19 -1.48
N TYR A 62 9.81 -11.37 -1.07
CA TYR A 62 9.51 -11.68 0.34
C TYR A 62 10.80 -11.79 1.16
N GLY A 63 10.75 -11.35 2.41
CA GLY A 63 11.92 -11.37 3.27
C GLY A 63 11.68 -10.75 4.64
N ASP A 64 12.76 -10.22 5.23
CA ASP A 64 12.73 -9.65 6.55
C ASP A 64 12.02 -8.30 6.58
N PHE A 65 11.27 -8.07 7.65
CA PHE A 65 10.71 -6.76 7.95
C PHE A 65 11.82 -5.82 8.42
N VAL A 66 12.01 -4.72 7.72
CA VAL A 66 13.08 -3.76 8.00
C VAL A 66 12.58 -2.32 8.05
N VAL A 67 13.32 -1.51 8.83
CA VAL A 67 13.15 -0.06 8.89
C VAL A 67 14.49 0.60 8.63
N ARG A 68 14.51 1.63 7.77
CA ARG A 68 15.69 2.47 7.52
C ARG A 68 15.38 3.92 7.91
N ARG A 69 16.38 4.65 8.39
CA ARG A 69 16.28 6.07 8.77
C ARG A 69 17.28 6.92 8.01
N SER A 70 16.84 8.10 7.60
CA SER A 70 17.69 9.17 7.06
C SER A 70 17.57 10.44 7.91
N LEU A 71 18.72 11.04 8.23
CA LEU A 71 18.84 12.30 8.97
C LEU A 71 19.24 13.49 8.07
N ASP A 72 19.49 13.25 6.79
CA ASP A 72 20.05 14.20 5.81
C ASP A 72 19.13 14.41 4.59
N PHE A 73 17.82 14.40 4.85
CA PHE A 73 16.79 14.59 3.81
C PHE A 73 16.83 13.55 2.69
N GLY A 74 17.08 12.28 3.05
CA GLY A 74 16.98 11.14 2.16
C GLY A 74 18.22 10.83 1.33
N ARG A 75 19.38 11.50 1.59
CA ARG A 75 20.61 11.25 0.85
C ARG A 75 21.34 10.01 1.32
N SER A 76 21.38 9.79 2.65
CA SER A 76 21.94 8.57 3.23
C SER A 76 20.93 7.91 4.18
N TRP A 77 21.08 6.60 4.38
CA TRP A 77 20.14 5.77 5.11
C TRP A 77 20.87 4.74 5.96
N THR A 78 20.28 4.39 7.11
CA THR A 78 20.81 3.31 7.94
C THR A 78 20.66 1.96 7.26
N GLU A 79 21.57 1.05 7.58
CA GLU A 79 21.53 -0.34 7.11
C GLU A 79 20.96 -1.26 8.21
N PRO A 80 19.93 -2.07 7.92
CA PRO A 80 19.33 -2.97 8.89
C PRO A 80 20.19 -4.24 9.06
N LYS A 81 21.17 -4.18 9.96
CA LYS A 81 22.12 -5.29 10.19
C LYS A 81 21.68 -6.20 11.33
N ASP A 82 21.06 -5.64 12.34
CA ASP A 82 20.66 -6.30 13.56
C ASP A 82 19.39 -5.67 14.17
N GLU A 83 18.95 -6.22 15.29
CA GLU A 83 17.75 -5.80 16.02
C GLU A 83 17.78 -4.36 16.58
N LYS A 84 18.95 -3.70 16.59
CA LYS A 84 19.11 -2.30 17.03
C LYS A 84 19.35 -1.32 15.89
N SER A 85 19.50 -1.82 14.68
CA SER A 85 19.80 -1.02 13.49
C SER A 85 18.73 -1.07 12.39
N GLY A 86 17.54 -1.65 12.71
CA GLY A 86 16.39 -1.64 11.80
C GLY A 86 16.03 -2.99 11.19
N LEU A 87 16.69 -4.09 11.55
CA LEU A 87 16.19 -5.45 11.28
C LEU A 87 15.13 -5.79 12.34
N ILE A 88 13.86 -5.54 12.00
CA ILE A 88 12.78 -5.58 12.98
C ILE A 88 12.31 -7.00 13.24
N ARG A 89 12.14 -7.80 12.21
CA ARG A 89 11.72 -9.20 12.36
C ARG A 89 12.13 -10.04 11.17
N CYS A 90 12.82 -11.15 11.43
CA CYS A 90 13.17 -12.12 10.41
C CYS A 90 11.94 -12.92 9.97
N GLY A 91 11.79 -13.17 8.65
CA GLY A 91 10.67 -13.95 8.13
C GLY A 91 10.53 -13.85 6.61
N PHE A 92 9.31 -14.09 6.13
CA PHE A 92 8.92 -13.95 4.74
C PHE A 92 7.73 -12.99 4.65
N TYR A 93 7.99 -11.74 5.02
CA TYR A 93 6.98 -10.70 5.02
C TYR A 93 6.74 -10.14 3.62
N HIS A 94 5.55 -9.62 3.46
CA HIS A 94 5.08 -8.82 2.34
C HIS A 94 4.48 -7.53 2.87
N CYS A 95 4.55 -6.47 2.10
CA CYS A 95 3.77 -5.27 2.32
C CYS A 95 3.55 -4.53 1.00
N ALA A 96 2.69 -3.54 1.01
CA ALA A 96 2.49 -2.63 -0.10
C ALA A 96 2.76 -1.20 0.34
N PRO A 97 2.85 -0.21 -0.56
CA PRO A 97 2.90 1.20 -0.21
C PRO A 97 1.54 1.65 0.34
N VAL A 98 1.27 1.33 1.60
CA VAL A 98 0.06 1.67 2.36
C VAL A 98 0.41 2.57 3.53
N PRO A 99 -0.55 3.31 4.12
CA PRO A 99 -0.26 4.33 5.12
C PRO A 99 0.41 3.79 6.39
N VAL A 100 1.34 4.57 6.94
CA VAL A 100 1.71 4.52 8.35
C VAL A 100 0.82 5.53 9.08
N VAL A 101 -0.01 5.05 10.00
CA VAL A 101 -1.02 5.86 10.67
C VAL A 101 -0.59 6.19 12.10
N ARG A 102 -0.66 7.48 12.47
CA ARG A 102 -0.41 7.92 13.85
C ARG A 102 -1.72 8.01 14.62
N HIS A 103 -1.86 7.22 15.69
CA HIS A 103 -3.04 7.23 16.55
C HIS A 103 -2.70 6.86 17.99
N LYS A 104 -3.27 7.57 18.97
CA LYS A 104 -3.09 7.34 20.44
C LYS A 104 -1.61 7.14 20.82
N GLY A 105 -0.72 8.01 20.33
CA GLY A 105 0.71 7.95 20.66
C GLY A 105 1.51 6.81 20.02
N LYS A 106 0.92 6.08 19.07
CA LYS A 106 1.58 4.99 18.33
C LYS A 106 1.55 5.26 16.83
N TYR A 107 2.52 4.70 16.09
CA TYR A 107 2.45 4.43 14.68
C TYR A 107 1.90 3.03 14.46
N TRP A 108 1.04 2.88 13.45
CA TRP A 108 0.37 1.64 13.07
C TRP A 108 0.65 1.33 11.61
N ARG A 109 0.94 0.08 11.30
CA ARG A 109 1.24 -0.38 9.95
C ARG A 109 0.77 -1.81 9.76
N ALA A 110 -0.09 -2.03 8.76
CA ALA A 110 -0.52 -3.35 8.34
C ALA A 110 0.58 -4.05 7.54
N MET A 111 0.71 -5.34 7.69
CA MET A 111 1.66 -6.19 6.97
C MET A 111 1.07 -7.58 6.75
N GLU A 112 1.70 -8.34 5.86
CA GLU A 112 1.36 -9.73 5.62
C GLU A 112 2.60 -10.61 5.82
N ASN A 113 2.37 -11.82 6.33
CA ASN A 113 3.35 -12.89 6.40
C ASN A 113 2.94 -14.01 5.43
N MET A 114 3.85 -14.38 4.54
CA MET A 114 3.63 -15.48 3.60
C MET A 114 3.82 -16.86 4.27
N GLY A 115 4.56 -16.91 5.37
CA GLY A 115 4.98 -18.16 5.99
C GLY A 115 6.03 -18.88 5.14
N GLN A 116 6.01 -20.20 5.15
CA GLN A 116 6.95 -21.03 4.40
C GLN A 116 6.39 -21.57 3.07
N GLU A 117 5.15 -21.25 2.77
CA GLU A 117 4.52 -21.67 1.51
C GLU A 117 4.82 -20.61 0.42
N TRP A 118 5.31 -21.11 -0.72
CA TRP A 118 5.76 -20.26 -1.82
C TRP A 118 4.66 -20.04 -2.84
N GLY A 119 4.46 -18.80 -3.24
CA GLY A 119 3.55 -18.44 -4.31
C GLY A 119 2.53 -17.37 -3.90
N TRP A 120 1.63 -17.04 -4.80
CA TRP A 120 0.45 -16.26 -4.56
C TRP A 120 -0.58 -17.11 -3.81
N GLY A 121 -0.94 -16.73 -2.62
CA GLY A 121 -1.84 -17.57 -1.82
C GLY A 121 -2.25 -16.97 -0.49
N PRO A 122 -2.61 -17.81 0.46
CA PRO A 122 -3.21 -17.41 1.71
C PRO A 122 -2.19 -16.74 2.62
N PHE A 123 -2.01 -15.44 2.44
CA PHE A 123 -1.22 -14.61 3.35
C PHE A 123 -1.85 -14.54 4.73
N SER A 124 -1.02 -14.47 5.76
CA SER A 124 -1.44 -14.11 7.11
C SER A 124 -1.35 -12.61 7.28
N ALA A 125 -2.49 -11.94 7.56
CA ALA A 125 -2.51 -10.53 7.88
C ALA A 125 -2.11 -10.29 9.33
N LEU A 126 -1.39 -9.19 9.59
CA LEU A 126 -1.04 -8.74 10.94
C LEU A 126 -0.91 -7.23 11.01
N MET A 127 -1.14 -6.68 12.20
CA MET A 127 -0.91 -5.27 12.49
C MET A 127 0.37 -5.11 13.30
N THR A 128 1.21 -4.15 12.87
CA THR A 128 2.38 -3.76 13.66
C THR A 128 2.16 -2.38 14.27
N SER A 129 2.71 -2.14 15.45
CA SER A 129 2.67 -0.84 16.07
C SER A 129 3.91 -0.56 16.90
N ILE A 130 4.21 0.75 17.06
CA ILE A 130 5.33 1.22 17.88
C ILE A 130 4.98 2.58 18.48
N SER A 131 5.46 2.90 19.68
CA SER A 131 5.30 4.23 20.27
C SER A 131 5.91 5.31 19.36
N CYS A 132 5.25 6.47 19.25
CA CYS A 132 5.79 7.62 18.52
C CYS A 132 7.10 8.17 19.11
N GLU A 133 7.37 7.87 20.39
CA GLU A 133 8.58 8.30 21.09
C GLU A 133 9.71 7.26 21.05
N ALA A 134 9.42 6.05 20.56
CA ALA A 134 10.37 4.95 20.50
C ALA A 134 11.45 5.16 19.42
N ASP A 135 12.57 4.45 19.54
CA ASP A 135 13.50 4.30 18.43
C ASP A 135 12.92 3.29 17.41
N LEU A 136 12.53 3.77 16.24
CA LEU A 136 11.94 2.93 15.19
C LEU A 136 12.90 1.89 14.62
N LEU A 137 14.20 2.00 14.90
CA LEU A 137 15.22 1.02 14.49
C LEU A 137 15.40 -0.11 15.50
N ASP A 138 14.84 0.02 16.71
CA ASP A 138 14.95 -0.98 17.77
C ASP A 138 13.80 -2.00 17.66
N ALA A 139 14.10 -3.21 17.24
CA ALA A 139 13.14 -4.31 17.09
C ALA A 139 12.38 -4.61 18.39
N GLY A 140 13.03 -4.50 19.55
CA GLY A 140 12.43 -4.78 20.85
C GLY A 140 11.34 -3.80 21.27
N GLN A 141 11.18 -2.66 20.55
CA GLN A 141 10.16 -1.67 20.82
C GLN A 141 8.93 -1.82 19.92
N TRP A 142 8.97 -2.71 18.92
CA TRP A 142 7.85 -3.01 18.04
C TRP A 142 6.90 -4.02 18.67
N ASN A 143 5.61 -3.77 18.48
CA ASN A 143 4.54 -4.67 18.86
C ASN A 143 3.89 -5.26 17.61
N PHE A 144 3.51 -6.53 17.69
CA PHE A 144 2.86 -7.28 16.61
C PHE A 144 1.57 -7.89 17.15
N SER A 145 0.50 -7.85 16.36
CA SER A 145 -0.69 -8.63 16.66
C SER A 145 -0.45 -10.12 16.39
N ASN A 146 -1.41 -10.96 16.79
CA ASN A 146 -1.51 -12.30 16.19
C ASN A 146 -1.68 -12.18 14.68
N GLU A 147 -1.33 -13.24 13.99
CA GLU A 147 -1.52 -13.38 12.56
C GLU A 147 -2.86 -14.08 12.27
N ILE A 148 -3.60 -13.61 11.26
CA ILE A 148 -4.81 -14.26 10.77
C ILE A 148 -4.54 -14.68 9.33
N ARG A 149 -4.47 -16.00 9.11
CA ARG A 149 -4.29 -16.58 7.77
C ARG A 149 -5.62 -16.57 7.04
N TYR A 150 -5.61 -16.21 5.75
CA TYR A 150 -6.80 -16.28 4.92
C TYR A 150 -7.26 -17.74 4.77
N ASP A 151 -8.56 -17.94 4.93
CA ASP A 151 -9.21 -19.24 4.69
C ASP A 151 -10.17 -19.10 3.50
N SER A 152 -9.93 -19.87 2.46
CA SER A 152 -10.71 -19.82 1.21
C SER A 152 -12.18 -20.27 1.38
N SER A 153 -12.52 -20.92 2.50
CA SER A 153 -13.91 -21.26 2.84
C SER A 153 -14.75 -20.08 3.27
N TRP A 154 -14.14 -18.95 3.66
CA TRP A 154 -14.86 -17.79 4.18
C TRP A 154 -15.69 -17.06 3.13
N LYS A 155 -15.24 -17.10 1.86
CA LYS A 155 -15.96 -16.45 0.76
C LYS A 155 -15.74 -17.20 -0.54
N GLU A 156 -16.82 -17.74 -1.08
CA GLU A 156 -16.79 -18.44 -2.38
C GLU A 156 -16.21 -17.53 -3.48
N GLY A 157 -15.28 -18.07 -4.26
CA GLY A 157 -14.62 -17.37 -5.36
C GLY A 157 -13.51 -16.42 -4.96
N ALA A 158 -13.23 -16.22 -3.66
CA ALA A 158 -12.08 -15.46 -3.18
C ALA A 158 -10.93 -16.42 -2.79
N THR A 159 -9.69 -16.03 -3.08
CA THR A 159 -8.53 -16.92 -2.94
C THR A 159 -7.47 -16.45 -1.99
N ALA A 160 -7.42 -15.15 -1.70
CA ALA A 160 -6.40 -14.56 -0.83
C ALA A 160 -6.83 -13.18 -0.33
N TRP A 161 -6.16 -12.69 0.69
CA TRP A 161 -6.14 -11.28 1.06
C TRP A 161 -4.71 -10.78 1.21
N LEU A 162 -4.49 -9.47 1.06
CA LEU A 162 -3.18 -8.83 1.22
C LEU A 162 -3.29 -7.30 1.15
N GLU A 163 -2.14 -6.62 1.26
CA GLU A 163 -1.99 -5.17 1.03
C GLU A 163 -2.90 -4.34 1.95
N GLY A 164 -2.92 -4.74 3.23
CA GLY A 164 -3.75 -4.14 4.25
C GLY A 164 -3.45 -2.67 4.52
N ASN A 165 -4.51 -1.92 4.83
CA ASN A 165 -4.45 -0.52 5.22
C ASN A 165 -4.79 -0.37 6.70
N ALA A 166 -3.85 0.08 7.51
CA ALA A 166 -4.16 0.57 8.85
C ALA A 166 -5.05 1.82 8.73
N VAL A 167 -6.24 1.78 9.30
CA VAL A 167 -7.22 2.87 9.29
C VAL A 167 -7.76 3.08 10.70
N VAL A 168 -7.98 4.34 11.08
CA VAL A 168 -8.63 4.68 12.36
C VAL A 168 -10.06 5.07 12.07
N THR A 169 -11.02 4.41 12.75
CA THR A 169 -12.44 4.74 12.65
C THR A 169 -12.75 6.07 13.34
N ARG A 170 -13.96 6.61 13.15
CA ARG A 170 -14.40 7.83 13.84
C ARG A 170 -14.47 7.65 15.36
N GLU A 171 -14.74 6.42 15.81
CA GLU A 171 -14.79 6.01 17.21
C GLU A 171 -13.40 5.83 17.82
N GLY A 172 -12.34 5.90 16.99
CA GLY A 172 -10.94 5.78 17.42
C GLY A 172 -10.46 4.34 17.53
N GLU A 173 -11.10 3.39 16.84
CA GLU A 173 -10.64 2.02 16.70
C GLU A 173 -9.66 1.88 15.53
N VAL A 174 -8.69 0.99 15.67
CA VAL A 174 -7.78 0.64 14.57
C VAL A 174 -8.33 -0.57 13.83
N LYS A 175 -8.43 -0.44 12.52
CA LYS A 175 -8.82 -1.50 11.59
C LYS A 175 -7.67 -1.77 10.61
N ASP A 176 -7.60 -2.99 10.10
CA ASP A 176 -6.87 -3.30 8.89
C ASP A 176 -7.85 -3.62 7.77
N ILE A 177 -7.80 -2.85 6.69
CA ILE A 177 -8.67 -3.05 5.52
C ILE A 177 -7.82 -3.63 4.40
N LEU A 178 -8.08 -4.91 4.12
CA LEU A 178 -7.29 -5.74 3.20
C LEU A 178 -7.97 -5.84 1.84
N ARG A 179 -7.16 -5.79 0.81
CA ARG A 179 -7.51 -6.25 -0.52
C ARG A 179 -7.89 -7.74 -0.47
N VAL A 180 -8.96 -8.13 -1.17
CA VAL A 180 -9.37 -9.52 -1.34
C VAL A 180 -9.25 -9.90 -2.81
N ALA A 181 -8.52 -10.96 -3.12
CA ALA A 181 -8.43 -11.52 -4.47
C ALA A 181 -9.75 -12.23 -4.81
N TYR A 182 -10.67 -11.47 -5.40
CA TYR A 182 -12.04 -11.87 -5.72
C TYR A 182 -12.39 -11.39 -7.14
N GLY A 183 -12.86 -12.31 -7.99
CA GLY A 183 -13.11 -12.03 -9.41
C GLY A 183 -14.00 -10.82 -9.71
N PRO A 184 -15.14 -10.62 -9.03
CA PRO A 184 -15.99 -9.42 -9.16
C PRO A 184 -15.32 -8.11 -8.76
N ASP A 185 -14.20 -8.13 -8.02
CA ASP A 185 -13.34 -6.96 -7.72
C ASP A 185 -14.03 -5.87 -6.86
N ASP A 186 -14.95 -6.24 -6.00
CA ASP A 186 -15.74 -5.29 -5.21
C ASP A 186 -15.81 -5.60 -3.70
N VAL A 187 -14.93 -6.48 -3.21
CA VAL A 187 -14.91 -6.92 -1.81
C VAL A 187 -13.55 -6.64 -1.17
N ALA A 188 -13.56 -6.02 0.00
CA ALA A 188 -12.44 -5.95 0.93
C ALA A 188 -12.77 -6.67 2.24
N ALA A 189 -11.75 -7.01 3.03
CA ALA A 189 -11.92 -7.53 4.39
C ALA A 189 -11.48 -6.47 5.40
N MET A 190 -12.25 -6.27 6.48
CA MET A 190 -11.98 -5.27 7.50
C MET A 190 -11.82 -5.96 8.86
N THR A 191 -10.58 -6.17 9.30
CA THR A 191 -10.29 -6.73 10.63
C THR A 191 -10.37 -5.68 11.71
N SER A 192 -10.52 -6.12 12.96
CA SER A 192 -10.47 -5.26 14.15
C SER A 192 -9.18 -5.51 14.92
N VAL A 193 -8.53 -4.43 15.39
CA VAL A 193 -7.29 -4.51 16.16
C VAL A 193 -7.53 -3.97 17.57
N SER A 194 -7.09 -4.72 18.60
CA SER A 194 -7.19 -4.29 19.99
C SER A 194 -6.38 -3.01 20.25
N GLU A 195 -6.74 -2.23 21.27
CA GLU A 195 -6.10 -0.96 21.58
C GLU A 195 -4.60 -1.10 21.93
N ASP A 196 -4.22 -2.21 22.54
CA ASP A 196 -2.81 -2.52 22.80
C ASP A 196 -2.06 -2.97 21.54
N GLY A 197 -2.77 -3.38 20.48
CA GLY A 197 -2.23 -3.82 19.19
C GLY A 197 -1.81 -5.29 19.15
N LYS A 198 -2.22 -6.09 20.14
CA LYS A 198 -1.79 -7.50 20.25
C LYS A 198 -2.78 -8.49 19.66
N ILE A 199 -4.06 -8.11 19.59
CA ILE A 199 -5.11 -8.99 19.13
C ILE A 199 -5.76 -8.38 17.89
N MET A 200 -5.75 -9.15 16.82
CA MET A 200 -6.50 -8.88 15.60
C MET A 200 -7.60 -9.94 15.45
N THR A 201 -8.80 -9.55 15.05
CA THR A 201 -9.96 -10.42 14.87
C THR A 201 -10.62 -10.17 13.54
N PHE A 202 -11.25 -11.21 12.99
CA PHE A 202 -12.04 -11.17 11.77
C PHE A 202 -13.22 -12.12 11.86
N ASN A 203 -14.42 -11.66 11.51
CA ASN A 203 -15.61 -12.49 11.41
C ASN A 203 -16.06 -12.55 9.94
N PRO A 204 -15.91 -13.69 9.25
CA PRO A 204 -16.22 -13.81 7.82
C PRO A 204 -17.69 -13.56 7.47
N GLU A 205 -18.61 -13.66 8.41
CA GLU A 205 -20.03 -13.37 8.19
C GLU A 205 -20.36 -11.87 8.16
N LYS A 206 -19.48 -11.01 8.73
CA LYS A 206 -19.77 -9.58 8.95
C LYS A 206 -18.73 -8.63 8.41
N ASP A 207 -17.47 -9.09 8.35
CA ASP A 207 -16.32 -8.21 8.17
C ASP A 207 -15.82 -8.15 6.71
N PHE A 208 -16.50 -8.83 5.77
CA PHE A 208 -16.35 -8.51 4.35
C PHE A 208 -17.21 -7.29 4.03
N ILE A 209 -16.58 -6.28 3.44
CA ILE A 209 -17.21 -5.00 3.07
C ILE A 209 -17.22 -4.82 1.57
N LYS A 210 -18.18 -4.05 1.05
CA LYS A 210 -18.24 -3.69 -0.35
C LYS A 210 -17.34 -2.47 -0.60
N LEU A 211 -16.30 -2.64 -1.43
CA LEU A 211 -15.40 -1.59 -1.86
C LEU A 211 -15.07 -1.81 -3.35
N PRO A 212 -15.60 -0.97 -4.25
CA PRO A 212 -15.33 -1.11 -5.69
C PRO A 212 -13.85 -1.03 -6.02
N GLY A 213 -13.32 -2.01 -6.74
CA GLY A 213 -11.91 -2.10 -7.10
C GLY A 213 -11.01 -2.74 -6.03
N ALA A 214 -11.58 -3.29 -4.95
CA ALA A 214 -10.82 -3.85 -3.84
C ALA A 214 -10.13 -5.20 -4.14
N GLY A 215 -10.35 -5.79 -5.30
CA GLY A 215 -9.54 -6.92 -5.80
C GLY A 215 -8.13 -6.50 -6.21
N LYS A 216 -7.83 -5.21 -6.18
CA LYS A 216 -6.51 -4.61 -6.46
C LYS A 216 -6.08 -3.70 -5.32
N LYS A 217 -4.80 -3.33 -5.27
CA LYS A 217 -4.26 -2.47 -4.20
C LYS A 217 -4.93 -1.09 -4.22
N PHE A 218 -5.34 -0.64 -3.05
CA PHE A 218 -5.87 0.69 -2.78
C PHE A 218 -5.16 1.33 -1.58
N THR A 219 -5.38 2.62 -1.36
CA THR A 219 -4.83 3.35 -0.21
C THR A 219 -5.92 4.22 0.39
N ILE A 220 -6.26 4.00 1.67
CA ILE A 220 -7.28 4.75 2.38
C ILE A 220 -6.64 5.79 3.31
N ARG A 221 -7.14 7.03 3.28
CA ARG A 221 -6.75 8.09 4.22
C ARG A 221 -7.97 8.88 4.69
N TYR A 222 -7.96 9.27 5.96
CA TYR A 222 -9.03 10.10 6.55
C TYR A 222 -8.71 11.59 6.38
N ASP A 223 -9.65 12.35 5.83
CA ASP A 223 -9.57 13.81 5.75
C ASP A 223 -10.36 14.45 6.88
N LYS A 224 -9.66 15.09 7.81
CA LYS A 224 -10.26 15.78 8.96
C LYS A 224 -11.17 16.94 8.57
N LYS A 225 -10.96 17.58 7.39
CA LYS A 225 -11.75 18.72 6.95
C LYS A 225 -13.12 18.31 6.42
N SER A 226 -13.16 17.31 5.54
CA SER A 226 -14.43 16.77 5.02
C SER A 226 -15.05 15.74 5.97
N LYS A 227 -14.30 15.28 6.99
CA LYS A 227 -14.69 14.18 7.89
C LYS A 227 -15.04 12.90 7.14
N LYS A 228 -14.34 12.63 6.02
CA LYS A 228 -14.54 11.47 5.17
C LYS A 228 -13.25 10.68 4.99
N TYR A 229 -13.40 9.39 4.76
CA TYR A 229 -12.33 8.54 4.23
C TYR A 229 -12.29 8.70 2.72
N TRP A 230 -11.09 8.77 2.16
CA TRP A 230 -10.85 8.87 0.73
C TRP A 230 -9.95 7.75 0.27
N THR A 231 -10.17 7.27 -0.95
CA THR A 231 -9.31 6.28 -1.58
C THR A 231 -9.22 6.49 -3.08
N LEU A 232 -8.11 6.06 -3.65
CA LEU A 232 -7.93 5.84 -5.08
C LEU A 232 -7.91 4.34 -5.32
N SER A 233 -8.73 3.86 -6.24
CA SER A 233 -8.91 2.43 -6.52
C SER A 233 -9.05 2.18 -8.01
N ASN A 234 -8.61 1.00 -8.46
CA ASN A 234 -8.86 0.53 -9.82
C ASN A 234 -10.30 0.04 -9.96
N PHE A 235 -11.16 0.87 -10.55
CA PHE A 235 -12.53 0.49 -10.85
C PHE A 235 -12.63 -0.20 -12.22
N ILE A 236 -13.50 -1.19 -12.34
CA ILE A 236 -13.76 -1.88 -13.60
C ILE A 236 -15.01 -1.28 -14.24
N LEU A 237 -14.84 -0.61 -15.37
CA LEU A 237 -15.96 -0.13 -16.17
C LEU A 237 -16.71 -1.32 -16.79
N GLU A 238 -18.02 -1.20 -16.95
CA GLU A 238 -18.86 -2.28 -17.48
C GLU A 238 -18.39 -2.78 -18.86
N LYS A 239 -17.96 -1.86 -19.72
CA LYS A 239 -17.40 -2.18 -21.04
C LYS A 239 -16.14 -3.05 -21.00
N ASP A 240 -15.39 -3.04 -19.88
CA ASP A 240 -14.12 -3.75 -19.73
C ASP A 240 -14.29 -5.11 -19.03
N ARG A 241 -15.50 -5.44 -18.51
CA ARG A 241 -15.74 -6.67 -17.72
C ARG A 241 -15.71 -7.97 -18.49
N HIS A 242 -15.86 -7.93 -19.80
CA HIS A 242 -16.23 -9.12 -20.59
C HIS A 242 -15.04 -9.97 -21.08
N ASN A 243 -13.82 -9.45 -21.04
CA ASN A 243 -12.68 -10.03 -21.75
C ASN A 243 -11.48 -10.43 -20.86
N MET A 244 -11.50 -10.15 -19.57
CA MET A 244 -10.34 -10.35 -18.69
C MET A 244 -10.78 -10.68 -17.26
N ASP A 245 -9.90 -11.38 -16.52
CA ASP A 245 -10.03 -11.49 -15.06
C ASP A 245 -10.01 -10.09 -14.41
N GLY A 246 -10.93 -9.84 -13.47
CA GLY A 246 -11.07 -8.53 -12.81
C GLY A 246 -9.79 -8.03 -12.14
N GLY A 247 -8.97 -8.92 -11.60
CA GLY A 247 -7.66 -8.59 -11.03
C GLY A 247 -6.65 -8.09 -12.06
N ALA A 248 -6.88 -8.38 -13.35
CA ALA A 248 -6.04 -7.92 -14.46
C ALA A 248 -6.49 -6.59 -15.07
N ILE A 249 -7.74 -6.14 -14.83
CA ILE A 249 -8.26 -4.89 -15.40
C ILE A 249 -7.81 -3.70 -14.53
N ARG A 250 -6.88 -2.89 -15.03
CA ARG A 250 -6.20 -1.82 -14.28
C ARG A 250 -6.17 -0.48 -15.00
N ASN A 251 -6.96 -0.33 -16.05
CA ASN A 251 -6.97 0.81 -16.96
C ASN A 251 -7.75 2.04 -16.46
N THR A 252 -8.44 1.93 -15.32
CA THR A 252 -9.25 3.03 -14.77
C THR A 252 -8.98 3.21 -13.28
N GLN A 253 -8.62 4.44 -12.88
CA GLN A 253 -8.48 4.88 -11.49
C GLN A 253 -9.62 5.83 -11.15
N VAL A 254 -10.33 5.57 -10.05
CA VAL A 254 -11.38 6.43 -9.53
C VAL A 254 -11.02 6.98 -8.16
N LEU A 255 -11.48 8.20 -7.89
CA LEU A 255 -11.50 8.79 -6.56
C LEU A 255 -12.82 8.44 -5.89
N MET A 256 -12.75 7.88 -4.69
CA MET A 256 -13.93 7.53 -3.90
C MET A 256 -13.85 8.11 -2.50
N CYS A 257 -15.01 8.29 -1.87
CA CYS A 257 -15.09 8.62 -0.45
C CYS A 257 -16.14 7.77 0.28
N SER A 258 -15.95 7.69 1.60
CA SER A 258 -16.85 7.00 2.53
C SER A 258 -17.00 7.79 3.83
N ASP A 259 -18.15 7.69 4.45
CA ASP A 259 -18.42 8.22 5.80
C ASP A 259 -18.11 7.20 6.90
N ASN A 260 -18.19 5.89 6.59
CA ASN A 260 -18.22 4.80 7.56
C ASN A 260 -17.30 3.61 7.22
N LEU A 261 -16.48 3.69 6.13
CA LEU A 261 -15.62 2.64 5.59
C LEU A 261 -16.35 1.47 4.91
N THR A 262 -17.64 1.34 5.04
CA THR A 262 -18.44 0.23 4.49
C THR A 262 -19.23 0.60 3.24
N GLU A 263 -19.56 1.88 3.10
CA GLU A 263 -20.27 2.43 1.95
C GLU A 263 -19.38 3.43 1.21
N TRP A 264 -19.08 3.14 -0.06
CA TRP A 264 -18.17 3.95 -0.87
C TRP A 264 -18.87 4.57 -2.07
N CYS A 265 -18.66 5.86 -2.26
CA CYS A 265 -19.21 6.64 -3.36
C CYS A 265 -18.07 7.07 -4.31
N ILE A 266 -18.20 6.71 -5.59
CA ILE A 266 -17.31 7.20 -6.65
C ILE A 266 -17.59 8.67 -6.87
N LYS A 267 -16.54 9.49 -6.84
CA LYS A 267 -16.59 10.94 -7.00
C LYS A 267 -16.10 11.41 -8.35
N ASP A 268 -15.04 10.78 -8.85
CA ASP A 268 -14.44 11.16 -10.13
C ASP A 268 -13.65 9.99 -10.72
N THR A 269 -13.54 9.97 -12.05
CA THR A 269 -12.62 9.13 -12.80
C THR A 269 -11.37 9.93 -13.09
N VAL A 270 -10.28 9.63 -12.39
CA VAL A 270 -9.06 10.45 -12.44
C VAL A 270 -8.08 10.05 -13.53
N LEU A 271 -8.04 8.77 -13.89
CA LEU A 271 -7.26 8.23 -15.01
C LEU A 271 -8.05 7.12 -15.68
N THR A 272 -8.06 7.08 -17.01
CA THR A 272 -8.67 5.99 -17.78
C THR A 272 -8.06 5.86 -19.15
N CYS A 273 -8.10 4.63 -19.71
CA CYS A 273 -7.78 4.36 -21.12
C CYS A 273 -8.60 3.18 -21.64
N ASP A 274 -8.63 3.01 -22.97
CA ASP A 274 -9.50 2.03 -23.65
C ASP A 274 -8.83 0.68 -23.97
N GLN A 275 -7.61 0.42 -23.50
CA GLN A 275 -6.86 -0.82 -23.76
C GLN A 275 -6.43 -1.49 -22.46
N PRO A 276 -7.38 -2.13 -21.74
CA PRO A 276 -7.13 -2.72 -20.42
C PRO A 276 -6.12 -3.87 -20.43
N GLU A 277 -5.91 -4.54 -21.56
CA GLU A 277 -4.95 -5.62 -21.73
C GLU A 277 -3.49 -5.14 -21.78
N LEU A 278 -3.27 -3.88 -22.21
CA LEU A 278 -1.94 -3.31 -22.39
C LEU A 278 -1.57 -2.29 -21.31
N TYR A 279 -2.51 -1.43 -20.95
CA TYR A 279 -2.24 -0.25 -20.14
C TYR A 279 -2.88 -0.34 -18.76
N GLY A 280 -2.22 0.27 -17.76
CA GLY A 280 -2.73 0.25 -16.39
C GLY A 280 -2.13 1.34 -15.54
N PHE A 281 -2.96 1.81 -14.59
CA PHE A 281 -2.62 2.78 -13.55
C PHE A 281 -2.84 2.09 -12.20
N GLN A 282 -1.78 1.77 -11.45
CA GLN A 282 -1.92 0.85 -10.34
C GLN A 282 -0.96 1.13 -9.19
N TYR A 283 -1.17 0.44 -8.08
CA TYR A 283 -0.36 0.55 -6.86
C TYR A 283 -0.20 2.00 -6.40
N VAL A 284 -1.28 2.77 -6.54
CA VAL A 284 -1.29 4.19 -6.21
C VAL A 284 -1.01 4.38 -4.72
N ASP A 285 -0.01 5.23 -4.41
CA ASP A 285 0.10 5.88 -3.10
C ASP A 285 -0.11 7.37 -3.26
N TRP A 286 -0.78 8.00 -2.29
CA TRP A 286 -1.24 9.36 -2.41
C TRP A 286 -1.22 10.11 -1.07
N GLN A 287 -1.21 11.44 -1.12
CA GLN A 287 -1.21 12.31 0.05
C GLN A 287 -2.05 13.56 -0.18
N PHE A 288 -2.55 14.16 0.90
CA PHE A 288 -3.14 15.49 0.83
C PHE A 288 -2.07 16.57 0.65
N ASP A 289 -2.27 17.46 -0.31
CA ASP A 289 -1.50 18.69 -0.50
C ASP A 289 -2.44 19.90 -0.40
N GLY A 290 -2.77 20.30 0.82
CA GLY A 290 -3.70 21.38 1.11
C GLY A 290 -5.15 21.05 0.73
N LYS A 291 -5.63 21.62 -0.37
CA LYS A 291 -6.95 21.32 -0.95
C LYS A 291 -6.92 20.25 -2.05
N ASP A 292 -5.72 19.84 -2.44
CA ASP A 292 -5.49 18.89 -3.51
C ASP A 292 -5.10 17.51 -2.95
N ILE A 293 -5.20 16.48 -3.78
CA ILE A 293 -4.54 15.19 -3.60
C ILE A 293 -3.40 15.10 -4.62
N VAL A 294 -2.23 14.65 -4.16
CA VAL A 294 -1.13 14.26 -5.04
C VAL A 294 -0.90 12.77 -4.93
N PHE A 295 -0.62 12.11 -6.04
CA PHE A 295 -0.40 10.68 -6.06
C PHE A 295 0.64 10.24 -7.09
N VAL A 296 1.24 9.10 -6.83
CA VAL A 296 2.06 8.36 -7.77
C VAL A 296 1.33 7.11 -8.22
N SER A 297 1.49 6.76 -9.48
CA SER A 297 0.96 5.53 -10.06
C SER A 297 2.08 4.74 -10.71
N ARG A 298 2.14 3.45 -10.43
CA ARG A 298 2.87 2.50 -11.26
C ARG A 298 2.08 2.33 -12.56
N THR A 299 2.63 2.88 -13.67
CA THR A 299 1.90 3.04 -14.92
C THR A 299 2.51 2.18 -16.02
N ALA A 300 1.71 1.32 -16.61
CA ALA A 300 2.03 0.60 -17.83
C ALA A 300 1.52 1.41 -19.01
N TRP A 301 2.43 1.88 -19.87
CA TRP A 301 2.10 2.72 -21.01
C TRP A 301 3.11 2.54 -22.14
N ARG A 302 2.69 2.85 -23.37
CA ARG A 302 3.56 2.81 -24.55
C ARG A 302 4.75 3.76 -24.38
N ASP A 303 5.93 3.28 -24.71
CA ASP A 303 7.18 4.07 -24.77
C ASP A 303 7.84 3.95 -26.15
N LYS A 304 9.08 4.46 -26.27
CA LYS A 304 9.84 4.41 -27.54
C LYS A 304 10.19 2.99 -28.00
N THR A 305 10.10 1.99 -27.13
CA THR A 305 10.37 0.58 -27.43
C THR A 305 9.12 -0.20 -27.81
N GLY A 306 7.94 0.40 -27.62
CA GLY A 306 6.64 -0.20 -27.95
C GLY A 306 5.66 -0.23 -26.76
N ASN A 307 4.75 -1.20 -26.77
CA ASN A 307 3.83 -1.41 -25.66
C ASN A 307 4.51 -2.17 -24.52
N PRO A 308 4.08 -1.96 -23.26
CA PRO A 308 4.51 -2.80 -22.16
C PRO A 308 4.09 -4.26 -22.40
N PRO A 309 4.78 -5.24 -21.79
CA PRO A 309 4.44 -6.67 -21.96
C PRO A 309 3.00 -7.00 -21.56
N ARG A 310 2.49 -6.29 -20.56
CA ARG A 310 1.10 -6.38 -20.08
C ARG A 310 0.81 -5.20 -19.14
N GLN A 311 -0.45 -4.96 -18.86
CA GLN A 311 -0.95 -3.89 -17.99
C GLN A 311 -0.38 -3.91 -16.56
N HIS A 312 -0.01 -5.06 -16.03
CA HIS A 312 0.59 -5.20 -14.71
C HIS A 312 2.06 -4.78 -14.67
N ASP A 313 2.79 -4.99 -15.76
CA ASP A 313 4.24 -4.80 -15.82
C ASP A 313 4.56 -3.37 -16.25
N ALA A 314 4.46 -2.48 -15.29
CA ALA A 314 4.60 -1.04 -15.49
C ALA A 314 6.04 -0.65 -15.83
N ASN A 315 6.19 0.23 -16.82
CA ASN A 315 7.45 0.79 -17.26
C ASN A 315 7.65 2.26 -16.84
N TYR A 316 6.63 2.87 -16.23
CA TYR A 316 6.68 4.22 -15.70
C TYR A 316 6.23 4.30 -14.24
N MET A 317 6.78 5.27 -13.52
CA MET A 317 6.16 5.87 -12.35
C MET A 317 5.70 7.27 -12.73
N THR A 318 4.40 7.52 -12.67
CA THR A 318 3.82 8.80 -13.04
C THR A 318 3.29 9.54 -11.82
N PHE A 319 3.47 10.85 -11.79
CA PHE A 319 3.01 11.73 -10.71
C PHE A 319 1.80 12.53 -11.20
N HIS A 320 0.77 12.62 -10.35
CA HIS A 320 -0.51 13.23 -10.69
C HIS A 320 -1.02 14.13 -9.56
N ARG A 321 -1.96 15.04 -9.90
CA ARG A 321 -2.62 15.94 -8.96
C ARG A 321 -4.11 16.05 -9.25
N ILE A 322 -4.93 15.75 -8.25
CA ILE A 322 -6.37 16.02 -8.24
C ILE A 322 -6.57 17.34 -7.51
N ARG A 323 -7.07 18.35 -8.25
CA ARG A 323 -7.27 19.69 -7.69
C ARG A 323 -8.59 19.78 -6.96
N ASN A 324 -8.58 20.40 -5.78
CA ASN A 324 -9.77 20.73 -5.00
C ASN A 324 -10.72 19.53 -4.78
N PHE A 325 -10.16 18.37 -4.41
CA PHE A 325 -10.86 17.07 -4.34
C PHE A 325 -12.12 17.08 -3.46
N ARG A 326 -12.26 18.01 -2.51
CA ARG A 326 -13.45 18.13 -1.65
C ARG A 326 -14.65 18.76 -2.35
N ALA A 327 -14.48 19.27 -3.57
CA ALA A 327 -15.56 19.86 -4.36
C ALA A 327 -16.36 18.81 -5.15
N PHE A 328 -15.89 17.57 -5.20
CA PHE A 328 -16.58 16.47 -5.87
C PHE A 328 -17.79 15.90 -5.08
#